data_1f85ae35bd26cff5db68b7ec233d4722
#
_entry.id   1f85ae35bd26cff5db68b7ec233d4722
#
_cell.length_a   1.000
_cell.length_b   1.000
_cell.length_c   1.000
_cell.angle_alpha   90.00
_cell.angle_beta   90.00
_cell.angle_gamma   90.00
#
_symmetry.space_group_name_H-M   'P 1'
#
loop_
_entity.id
_entity.type
_entity.pdbx_description
1 polymer ?
#
loop_
_entity_poly.entity_id
_entity_poly.type
_entity_poly.pdbx_seq_one_letter_code
_entity_poly.pdbx_strand_id
1 'polypeptide(L)'
;FEFCQTLTQTLGVKFSKITMRDTRSRWGSCSSKGNLSFSWRLIFAPKAVAFYLAAHEVAHLKHMNHSRQFWETVAKLDPHYQESRQWLRQQGHALLRIRF
;
A
#
# COMPACT_ATOMS: atom_id res chain seq x y z
N PHE A 1 -2.69 11.06 4.02
CA PHE A 1 -3.24 9.71 4.18
C PHE A 1 -3.23 9.31 5.64
N GLU A 2 -4.40 9.31 6.27
CA GLU A 2 -4.52 8.97 7.69
C GLU A 2 -4.00 7.56 7.99
N PHE A 3 -4.24 6.60 7.08
CA PHE A 3 -3.77 5.23 7.25
C PHE A 3 -2.26 5.18 7.39
N CYS A 4 -1.54 5.92 6.56
CA CYS A 4 -0.08 5.92 6.61
C CYS A 4 0.45 6.50 7.92
N GLN A 5 -0.18 7.56 8.42
CA GLN A 5 0.21 8.15 9.70
C GLN A 5 0.02 7.16 10.84
N THR A 6 -1.14 6.51 10.90
CA THR A 6 -1.43 5.52 11.93
C THR A 6 -0.47 4.32 11.84
N LEU A 7 -0.26 3.80 10.64
CA LEU A 7 0.59 2.63 10.42
C LEU A 7 2.05 2.91 10.72
N THR A 8 2.55 4.08 10.34
CA THR A 8 3.95 4.46 10.64
C THR A 8 4.18 4.64 12.13
N GLN A 9 3.21 5.19 12.84
CA GLN A 9 3.28 5.31 14.31
C GLN A 9 3.30 3.92 14.95
N THR A 10 2.45 3.01 14.50
CA THR A 10 2.39 1.65 15.02
C THR A 10 3.71 0.91 14.81
N LEU A 11 4.32 1.08 13.64
CA LEU A 11 5.56 0.38 13.28
C LEU A 11 6.80 1.08 13.82
N GLY A 12 6.71 2.34 14.25
CA GLY A 12 7.84 3.12 14.74
C GLY A 12 8.78 3.59 13.63
N VAL A 13 8.25 3.85 12.44
CA VAL A 13 9.02 4.35 11.30
C VAL A 13 8.43 5.67 10.81
N LYS A 14 9.15 6.36 9.93
CA LYS A 14 8.72 7.64 9.36
C LYS A 14 8.78 7.58 7.84
N PHE A 15 7.86 8.29 7.20
CA PHE A 15 7.92 8.52 5.75
C PHE A 15 8.25 10.00 5.49
N SER A 16 8.84 10.28 4.30
CA SER A 16 9.21 11.65 3.93
C SER A 16 8.03 12.41 3.33
N LYS A 17 7.36 11.81 2.36
CA LYS A 17 6.17 12.42 1.75
C LYS A 17 5.28 11.34 1.12
N ILE A 18 4.03 11.72 0.87
CA ILE A 18 3.04 10.89 0.16
C ILE A 18 2.63 11.64 -1.09
N THR A 19 2.60 10.93 -2.22
CA THR A 19 2.19 11.49 -3.52
C THR A 19 1.11 10.61 -4.13
N MET A 20 0.07 11.23 -4.67
CA MET A 20 -0.93 10.55 -5.48
C MET A 20 -0.53 10.67 -6.94
N ARG A 21 -0.56 9.56 -7.67
CA ARG A 21 -0.12 9.50 -9.07
C ARG A 21 -1.15 8.85 -9.96
N ASP A 22 -1.09 9.20 -11.25
CA ASP A 22 -1.88 8.54 -12.28
C ASP A 22 -1.06 7.37 -12.85
N THR A 23 -1.04 6.26 -12.13
CA THR A 23 -0.34 5.05 -12.56
C THR A 23 -1.35 3.98 -12.95
N ARG A 24 -1.01 3.18 -13.97
CA ARG A 24 -1.86 2.10 -14.49
C ARG A 24 -1.22 0.72 -14.35
N SER A 25 0.05 0.68 -13.95
CA SER A 25 0.81 -0.56 -13.84
C SER A 25 0.96 -1.05 -12.39
N ARG A 26 0.73 -0.18 -11.42
CA ARG A 26 0.84 -0.53 -9.99
C ARG A 26 -0.01 0.40 -9.15
N TRP A 27 -0.35 -0.09 -7.95
CA TRP A 27 -1.19 0.65 -7.00
C TRP A 27 -0.40 1.59 -6.11
N GLY A 28 0.88 1.30 -5.86
CA GLY A 28 1.70 2.12 -5.01
C GLY A 28 3.17 1.77 -5.10
N SER A 29 3.98 2.57 -4.45
CA SER A 29 5.43 2.34 -4.37
C SER A 29 6.01 3.02 -3.14
N CYS A 30 7.20 2.57 -2.75
CA CYS A 30 7.97 3.17 -1.67
C CYS A 30 9.41 3.29 -2.15
N SER A 31 9.99 4.51 -2.09
CA SER A 31 11.38 4.70 -2.43
C SER A 31 12.28 4.47 -1.22
N SER A 32 13.57 4.25 -1.47
CA SER A 32 14.57 4.11 -0.41
C SER A 32 14.69 5.38 0.45
N LYS A 33 14.21 6.52 -0.06
CA LYS A 33 14.22 7.80 0.67
C LYS A 33 12.97 7.99 1.53
N GLY A 34 12.07 7.00 1.58
CA GLY A 34 10.87 7.08 2.37
C GLY A 34 9.72 7.82 1.72
N ASN A 35 9.75 8.00 0.40
CA ASN A 35 8.65 8.61 -0.35
C ASN A 35 7.64 7.54 -0.73
N LEU A 36 6.39 7.72 -0.30
CA LEU A 36 5.29 6.82 -0.61
C LEU A 36 4.48 7.39 -1.77
N SER A 37 4.13 6.55 -2.73
CA SER A 37 3.28 6.93 -3.86
C SER A 37 2.11 5.97 -3.96
N PHE A 38 0.93 6.48 -4.30
CA PHE A 38 -0.27 5.68 -4.48
C PHE A 38 -1.00 6.12 -5.74
N SER A 39 -1.64 5.16 -6.42
CA SER A 39 -2.52 5.47 -7.55
C SER A 39 -3.79 6.13 -7.02
N TRP A 40 -4.21 7.25 -7.64
CA TRP A 40 -5.46 7.89 -7.27
C TRP A 40 -6.68 6.99 -7.55
N ARG A 41 -6.51 5.96 -8.36
CA ARG A 41 -7.57 4.97 -8.61
C ARG A 41 -7.97 4.16 -7.38
N LEU A 42 -7.20 4.27 -6.30
CA LEU A 42 -7.55 3.67 -5.02
C LEU A 42 -8.89 4.14 -4.46
N ILE A 43 -9.37 5.31 -4.87
CA ILE A 43 -10.68 5.80 -4.41
C ILE A 43 -11.82 4.87 -4.84
N PHE A 44 -11.61 4.06 -5.88
CA PHE A 44 -12.61 3.10 -6.36
C PHE A 44 -12.49 1.72 -5.70
N ALA A 45 -11.44 1.49 -4.93
CA ALA A 45 -11.23 0.23 -4.23
C ALA A 45 -11.95 0.22 -2.88
N PRO A 46 -12.30 -0.97 -2.34
CA PRO A 46 -12.80 -1.04 -0.98
C PRO A 46 -11.82 -0.44 0.01
N LYS A 47 -12.33 0.14 1.08
CA LYS A 47 -11.52 0.78 2.11
C LYS A 47 -10.49 -0.19 2.70
N ALA A 48 -10.86 -1.45 2.90
CA ALA A 48 -9.96 -2.48 3.41
C ALA A 48 -8.77 -2.72 2.48
N VAL A 49 -8.98 -2.63 1.16
CA VAL A 49 -7.91 -2.78 0.16
C VAL A 49 -6.99 -1.57 0.19
N ALA A 50 -7.54 -0.36 0.31
CA ALA A 50 -6.73 0.85 0.46
C ALA A 50 -5.87 0.78 1.71
N PHE A 51 -6.43 0.30 2.82
CA PHE A 51 -5.67 0.09 4.05
C PHE A 51 -4.53 -0.91 3.87
N TYR A 52 -4.80 -2.04 3.20
CA TYR A 52 -3.77 -3.02 2.90
C TYR A 52 -2.62 -2.42 2.08
N LEU A 53 -2.95 -1.64 1.05
CA LEU A 53 -1.92 -1.03 0.21
C LEU A 53 -1.08 -0.02 1.00
N ALA A 54 -1.71 0.73 1.89
CA ALA A 54 -0.97 1.61 2.80
C ALA A 54 -0.03 0.78 3.70
N ALA A 55 -0.50 -0.33 4.26
CA ALA A 55 0.31 -1.22 5.09
C ALA A 55 1.48 -1.82 4.30
N HIS A 56 1.24 -2.22 3.05
CA HIS A 56 2.25 -2.77 2.16
C HIS A 56 3.40 -1.76 1.95
N GLU A 57 3.07 -0.52 1.60
CA GLU A 57 4.10 0.49 1.35
C GLU A 57 4.78 0.96 2.64
N VAL A 58 4.05 1.05 3.74
CA VAL A 58 4.64 1.37 5.05
C VAL A 58 5.62 0.27 5.49
N ALA A 59 5.29 -1.00 5.24
CA ALA A 59 6.19 -2.11 5.55
C ALA A 59 7.51 -2.00 4.79
N HIS A 60 7.49 -1.45 3.57
CA HIS A 60 8.70 -1.19 2.81
C HIS A 60 9.63 -0.15 3.44
N LEU A 61 9.12 0.71 4.30
CA LEU A 61 9.98 1.64 5.04
C LEU A 61 10.93 0.91 5.98
N LYS A 62 10.60 -0.32 6.35
CA LYS A 62 11.41 -1.15 7.22
C LYS A 62 12.12 -2.27 6.45
N HIS A 63 11.47 -2.86 5.46
CA HIS A 63 11.99 -3.98 4.67
C HIS A 63 11.72 -3.72 3.19
N MET A 64 12.74 -3.35 2.42
CA MET A 64 12.58 -3.00 1.00
C MET A 64 12.24 -4.21 0.12
N ASN A 65 12.74 -5.40 0.47
CA ASN A 65 12.47 -6.63 -0.29
C ASN A 65 11.22 -7.31 0.24
N HIS A 66 10.53 -8.04 -0.64
CA HIS A 66 9.37 -8.86 -0.25
C HIS A 66 9.83 -10.14 0.45
N SER A 67 10.64 -9.99 1.50
CA SER A 67 11.16 -11.08 2.30
C SER A 67 10.11 -11.60 3.28
N ARG A 68 10.45 -12.68 3.98
CA ARG A 68 9.60 -13.21 5.04
C ARG A 68 9.31 -12.16 6.10
N GLN A 69 10.33 -11.38 6.50
CA GLN A 69 10.19 -10.32 7.48
C GLN A 69 9.25 -9.23 7.00
N PHE A 70 9.29 -8.90 5.69
CA PHE A 70 8.37 -7.95 5.11
C PHE A 70 6.92 -8.41 5.28
N TRP A 71 6.62 -9.65 4.89
CA TRP A 71 5.25 -10.18 4.97
C TRP A 71 4.78 -10.36 6.40
N GLU A 72 5.68 -10.70 7.33
CA GLU A 72 5.35 -10.72 8.75
C GLU A 72 4.96 -9.33 9.26
N THR A 73 5.65 -8.29 8.79
CA THR A 73 5.32 -6.90 9.11
C THR A 73 3.97 -6.50 8.55
N VAL A 74 3.69 -6.85 7.29
CA VAL A 74 2.38 -6.58 6.67
C VAL A 74 1.26 -7.25 7.47
N ALA A 75 1.43 -8.52 7.83
CA ALA A 75 0.42 -9.27 8.60
C ALA A 75 0.18 -8.65 9.98
N LYS A 76 1.22 -8.09 10.58
CA LYS A 76 1.12 -7.41 11.86
C LYS A 76 0.31 -6.12 11.75
N LEU A 77 0.52 -5.36 10.68
CA LEU A 77 -0.19 -4.12 10.41
C LEU A 77 -1.62 -4.37 9.93
N ASP A 78 -1.81 -5.39 9.11
CA ASP A 78 -3.11 -5.76 8.54
C ASP A 78 -3.28 -7.28 8.56
N PRO A 79 -3.92 -7.84 9.61
CA PRO A 79 -4.14 -9.29 9.70
C PRO A 79 -4.98 -9.87 8.57
N HIS A 80 -5.75 -9.04 7.86
CA HIS A 80 -6.62 -9.47 6.76
C HIS A 80 -6.00 -9.22 5.38
N TYR A 81 -4.69 -9.05 5.31
CA TYR A 81 -4.01 -8.69 4.06
C TYR A 81 -4.22 -9.69 2.92
N GLN A 82 -4.41 -10.98 3.22
CA GLN A 82 -4.63 -12.00 2.19
C GLN A 82 -5.92 -11.76 1.40
N GLU A 83 -6.97 -11.34 2.06
CA GLU A 83 -8.25 -11.03 1.41
C GLU A 83 -8.11 -9.86 0.44
N SER A 84 -7.39 -8.82 0.84
CA SER A 84 -7.14 -7.66 -0.01
C SER A 84 -6.27 -8.02 -1.21
N ARG A 85 -5.24 -8.86 -1.02
CA ARG A 85 -4.42 -9.35 -2.13
C ARG A 85 -5.24 -10.12 -3.15
N GLN A 86 -6.16 -10.96 -2.67
CA GLN A 86 -7.04 -11.74 -3.53
C GLN A 86 -7.97 -10.81 -4.32
N TRP A 87 -8.54 -9.81 -3.67
CA TRP A 87 -9.38 -8.82 -4.34
C TRP A 87 -8.62 -8.12 -5.46
N LEU A 88 -7.37 -7.72 -5.21
CA LEU A 88 -6.54 -7.05 -6.22
C LEU A 88 -6.25 -7.95 -7.42
N ARG A 89 -6.02 -9.24 -7.20
CA ARG A 89 -5.82 -10.19 -8.30
C ARG A 89 -7.06 -10.32 -9.18
N GLN A 90 -8.25 -10.31 -8.58
CA GLN A 90 -9.51 -10.53 -9.29
C GLN A 90 -10.05 -9.24 -9.91
N GLN A 91 -9.94 -8.10 -9.22
CA GLN A 91 -10.61 -6.85 -9.59
C GLN A 91 -9.65 -5.71 -9.92
N GLY A 92 -8.39 -5.78 -9.47
CA GLY A 92 -7.47 -4.66 -9.55
C GLY A 92 -7.17 -4.19 -10.96
N HIS A 93 -7.04 -5.12 -11.90
CA HIS A 93 -6.73 -4.77 -13.29
C HIS A 93 -7.82 -3.91 -13.92
N ALA A 94 -9.08 -4.20 -13.63
CA ALA A 94 -10.19 -3.43 -14.17
C ALA A 94 -10.12 -1.96 -13.71
N LEU A 95 -9.80 -1.73 -12.45
CA LEU A 95 -9.69 -0.37 -11.90
C LEU A 95 -8.49 0.39 -12.46
N LEU A 96 -7.36 -0.28 -12.66
CA LEU A 96 -6.16 0.36 -13.22
C LEU A 96 -6.35 0.73 -14.70
N ARG A 97 -7.32 0.14 -15.38
CA ARG A 97 -7.62 0.45 -16.79
C ARG A 97 -8.60 1.59 -16.97
N ILE A 98 -9.23 2.08 -15.90
CA ILE A 98 -10.19 3.18 -16.00
C ILE A 98 -9.46 4.42 -16.53
N ARG A 99 -10.05 5.05 -17.55
CA ARG A 99 -9.55 6.29 -18.14
C ARG A 99 -10.55 7.42 -17.88
N PHE A 100 -10.01 8.54 -17.52
CA PHE A 100 -10.78 9.74 -17.23
C PHE A 100 -10.37 10.89 -18.12
#